data_92b5013d4e0806eccd5b6571dc4282f6
#
_entry.id   92b5013d4e0806eccd5b6571dc4282f6
#
_cell.length_a   1.000
_cell.length_b   1.000
_cell.length_c   1.000
_cell.angle_alpha   90.00
_cell.angle_beta   90.00
_cell.angle_gamma   90.00
#
_symmetry.space_group_name_H-M   'P 1'
#
loop_
_entity.id
_entity.type
_entity.pdbx_description
1 polymer ?
#
loop_
_entity_poly.entity_id
_entity_poly.type
_entity_poly.pdbx_seq_one_letter_code
_entity_poly.pdbx_strand_id
1 'polypeptide(L)'
;MSLVQVDELCIAFGATLAISRVSLRIEAGEIVTIVGPNGSGKTSLLRAIIGAIKPIKGQVSHARDLKIGYVPQKLHIDETLPITVSRFLNLQGGVTSIDIDHALTQAGVPELEKAQLSQLSGGQFQRVLLARALIAKPDLLLLDEATQGLDQRGSASFYQQIETVRNNTGCAVLMISHELHVVMSASDRVICLNHHICCQGTPAVVASAPEYRALFGSGTGGALALYRHEHDHGHDHDDHHHEHTKVAK
;
A
#
# COMPACT_ATOMS: atom_id res chain seq x y z
N MET A 1 2.14 15.91 -11.99
CA MET A 1 3.59 16.20 -11.91
C MET A 1 4.28 14.93 -11.45
N SER A 2 5.21 14.42 -12.26
CA SER A 2 5.87 13.14 -11.93
C SER A 2 6.85 13.34 -10.77
N LEU A 3 6.70 12.52 -9.72
CA LEU A 3 7.59 12.52 -8.55
C LEU A 3 8.79 11.59 -8.78
N VAL A 4 8.55 10.45 -9.44
CA VAL A 4 9.58 9.45 -9.77
C VAL A 4 9.38 9.00 -11.20
N GLN A 5 10.49 8.92 -11.94
CA GLN A 5 10.53 8.31 -13.26
C GLN A 5 11.60 7.22 -13.27
N VAL A 6 11.22 6.04 -13.70
CA VAL A 6 12.08 4.87 -13.88
C VAL A 6 12.14 4.58 -15.38
N ASP A 7 13.35 4.53 -15.94
CA ASP A 7 13.57 4.33 -17.37
C ASP A 7 14.46 3.10 -17.61
N GLU A 8 13.91 2.08 -18.30
CA GLU A 8 14.58 0.86 -18.74
C GLU A 8 15.45 0.19 -17.65
N LEU A 9 14.94 0.18 -16.41
CA LEU A 9 15.66 -0.28 -15.23
C LEU A 9 15.95 -1.78 -15.29
N CYS A 10 17.23 -2.14 -15.10
CA CYS A 10 17.67 -3.51 -14.92
C CYS A 10 18.46 -3.66 -13.61
N ILE A 11 18.11 -4.67 -12.82
CA ILE A 11 18.76 -4.99 -11.54
C ILE A 11 19.16 -6.47 -11.57
N ALA A 12 20.41 -6.78 -11.19
CA ALA A 12 20.88 -8.14 -11.04
C ALA A 12 21.64 -8.34 -9.72
N PHE A 13 21.57 -9.54 -9.18
CA PHE A 13 22.34 -10.02 -8.03
C PHE A 13 23.19 -11.20 -8.49
N GLY A 14 24.49 -10.95 -8.65
CA GLY A 14 25.39 -11.91 -9.30
C GLY A 14 24.94 -12.21 -10.73
N ALA A 15 24.68 -13.47 -11.05
CA ALA A 15 24.21 -13.90 -12.37
C ALA A 15 22.67 -13.82 -12.52
N THR A 16 21.94 -13.54 -11.46
CA THR A 16 20.46 -13.58 -11.48
C THR A 16 19.89 -12.19 -11.76
N LEU A 17 19.15 -12.06 -12.85
CA LEU A 17 18.44 -10.84 -13.22
C LEU A 17 17.13 -10.75 -12.40
N ALA A 18 17.05 -9.78 -11.50
CA ALA A 18 15.87 -9.55 -10.67
C ALA A 18 14.84 -8.63 -11.34
N ILE A 19 15.30 -7.64 -12.11
CA ILE A 19 14.47 -6.68 -12.86
C ILE A 19 15.06 -6.53 -14.26
N SER A 20 14.19 -6.57 -15.28
CA SER A 20 14.54 -6.44 -16.68
C SER A 20 13.71 -5.37 -17.39
N ARG A 21 14.36 -4.29 -17.80
CA ARG A 21 13.77 -3.18 -18.57
C ARG A 21 12.43 -2.67 -18.06
N VAL A 22 12.37 -2.38 -16.76
CA VAL A 22 11.19 -1.79 -16.14
C VAL A 22 11.19 -0.29 -16.34
N SER A 23 10.09 0.25 -16.89
CA SER A 23 9.85 1.68 -17.03
C SER A 23 8.49 2.02 -16.42
N LEU A 24 8.46 2.98 -15.48
CA LEU A 24 7.25 3.46 -14.85
C LEU A 24 7.41 4.91 -14.37
N ARG A 25 6.29 5.56 -14.08
CA ARG A 25 6.24 6.88 -13.44
C ARG A 25 5.33 6.84 -12.24
N ILE A 26 5.57 7.70 -11.26
CA ILE A 26 4.70 7.90 -10.10
C ILE A 26 4.34 9.39 -10.09
N GLU A 27 3.04 9.67 -10.16
CA GLU A 27 2.53 11.03 -10.13
C GLU A 27 2.18 11.46 -8.71
N ALA A 28 2.15 12.77 -8.46
CA ALA A 28 1.76 13.31 -7.17
C ALA A 28 0.31 12.92 -6.80
N GLY A 29 0.10 12.53 -5.55
CA GLY A 29 -1.21 12.15 -5.01
C GLY A 29 -1.80 10.83 -5.56
N GLU A 30 -1.04 10.07 -6.37
CA GLU A 30 -1.46 8.78 -6.94
C GLU A 30 -1.17 7.65 -5.95
N ILE A 31 -2.09 6.69 -5.83
CA ILE A 31 -1.84 5.40 -5.17
C ILE A 31 -1.56 4.34 -6.23
N VAL A 32 -0.31 3.91 -6.31
CA VAL A 32 0.15 2.84 -7.22
C VAL A 32 0.42 1.58 -6.43
N THR A 33 -0.14 0.46 -6.86
CA THR A 33 0.16 -0.84 -6.25
C THR A 33 0.91 -1.75 -7.21
N ILE A 34 2.02 -2.32 -6.73
CA ILE A 34 2.76 -3.35 -7.43
C ILE A 34 2.32 -4.71 -6.90
N VAL A 35 1.85 -5.56 -7.81
CA VAL A 35 1.51 -6.95 -7.55
C VAL A 35 2.42 -7.87 -8.34
N GLY A 36 2.61 -9.11 -7.87
CA GLY A 36 3.44 -10.09 -8.56
C GLY A 36 3.83 -11.24 -7.64
N PRO A 37 4.28 -12.38 -8.19
CA PRO A 37 4.71 -13.53 -7.40
C PRO A 37 5.93 -13.22 -6.51
N ASN A 38 6.19 -14.09 -5.55
CA ASN A 38 7.41 -14.00 -4.74
C ASN A 38 8.65 -14.14 -5.64
N GLY A 39 9.67 -13.34 -5.38
CA GLY A 39 10.87 -13.31 -6.21
C GLY A 39 10.76 -12.49 -7.51
N SER A 40 9.61 -11.92 -7.84
CA SER A 40 9.40 -11.15 -9.09
C SER A 40 10.14 -9.80 -9.17
N GLY A 41 10.85 -9.40 -8.09
CA GLY A 41 11.66 -8.18 -8.06
C GLY A 41 10.99 -6.96 -7.41
N LYS A 42 9.79 -7.07 -6.83
CA LYS A 42 9.02 -5.95 -6.24
C LYS A 42 9.84 -5.13 -5.22
N THR A 43 10.37 -5.78 -4.20
CA THR A 43 11.22 -5.14 -3.18
C THR A 43 12.52 -4.56 -3.80
N SER A 44 13.08 -5.24 -4.81
CA SER A 44 14.27 -4.73 -5.50
C SER A 44 13.97 -3.43 -6.26
N LEU A 45 12.79 -3.34 -6.87
CA LEU A 45 12.32 -2.12 -7.52
C LEU A 45 12.14 -0.97 -6.52
N LEU A 46 11.47 -1.22 -5.37
CA LEU A 46 11.34 -0.21 -4.32
C LEU A 46 12.71 0.25 -3.82
N ARG A 47 13.63 -0.69 -3.58
CA ARG A 47 15.00 -0.37 -3.11
C ARG A 47 15.79 0.42 -4.14
N ALA A 48 15.57 0.22 -5.42
CA ALA A 48 16.19 1.04 -6.45
C ALA A 48 15.57 2.45 -6.47
N ILE A 49 14.26 2.57 -6.29
CA ILE A 49 13.56 3.86 -6.20
C ILE A 49 14.10 4.70 -5.03
N ILE A 50 14.35 4.11 -3.85
CA ILE A 50 14.94 4.84 -2.71
C ILE A 50 16.46 5.02 -2.82
N GLY A 51 17.09 4.52 -3.89
CA GLY A 51 18.55 4.62 -4.09
C GLY A 51 19.40 3.62 -3.29
N ALA A 52 18.76 2.64 -2.61
CA ALA A 52 19.47 1.61 -1.83
C ALA A 52 20.13 0.53 -2.71
N ILE A 53 19.71 0.38 -3.96
CA ILE A 53 20.30 -0.52 -4.95
C ILE A 53 20.61 0.28 -6.21
N LYS A 54 21.85 0.13 -6.71
CA LYS A 54 22.24 0.71 -8.01
C LYS A 54 21.83 -0.24 -9.14
N PRO A 55 21.12 0.24 -10.17
CA PRO A 55 20.79 -0.56 -11.33
C PRO A 55 22.06 -0.87 -12.16
N ILE A 56 22.03 -1.99 -12.90
CA ILE A 56 23.09 -2.34 -13.87
C ILE A 56 22.85 -1.63 -15.21
N LYS A 57 21.59 -1.28 -15.54
CA LYS A 57 21.18 -0.48 -16.70
C LYS A 57 19.93 0.33 -16.35
N GLY A 58 19.69 1.39 -17.12
CA GLY A 58 18.60 2.30 -16.89
C GLY A 58 18.87 3.26 -15.74
N GLN A 59 17.88 4.02 -15.36
CA GLN A 59 18.01 5.04 -14.31
C GLN A 59 16.70 5.24 -13.56
N VAL A 60 16.83 5.80 -12.35
CA VAL A 60 15.72 6.34 -11.57
C VAL A 60 15.96 7.83 -11.38
N SER A 61 14.99 8.63 -11.77
CA SER A 61 15.02 10.09 -11.63
C SER A 61 13.94 10.53 -10.65
N HIS A 62 14.26 11.47 -9.79
CA HIS A 62 13.36 12.01 -8.77
C HIS A 62 13.04 13.49 -9.06
N ALA A 63 11.85 13.92 -8.68
CA ALA A 63 11.56 15.35 -8.60
C ALA A 63 12.54 16.03 -7.64
N ARG A 64 12.76 17.33 -7.87
CA ARG A 64 13.66 18.11 -7.01
C ARG A 64 13.16 18.10 -5.56
N ASP A 65 14.09 17.89 -4.63
CA ASP A 65 13.85 17.90 -3.18
C ASP A 65 12.79 16.89 -2.70
N LEU A 66 12.53 15.81 -3.49
CA LEU A 66 11.57 14.76 -3.17
C LEU A 66 11.87 14.11 -1.82
N LYS A 67 10.93 14.18 -0.91
CA LYS A 67 10.97 13.48 0.38
C LYS A 67 10.26 12.15 0.28
N ILE A 68 10.99 11.07 0.61
CA ILE A 68 10.46 9.70 0.57
C ILE A 68 10.33 9.17 2.01
N GLY A 69 9.12 8.71 2.38
CA GLY A 69 8.88 7.90 3.56
C GLY A 69 8.89 6.42 3.16
N TYR A 70 9.53 5.56 3.97
CA TYR A 70 9.61 4.13 3.67
C TYR A 70 9.18 3.29 4.86
N VAL A 71 8.23 2.39 4.63
CA VAL A 71 7.78 1.37 5.57
C VAL A 71 8.26 0.01 5.05
N PRO A 72 9.25 -0.61 5.69
CA PRO A 72 9.80 -1.90 5.26
C PRO A 72 8.84 -3.05 5.59
N GLN A 73 8.96 -4.16 4.86
CA GLN A 73 8.22 -5.40 5.11
C GLN A 73 8.45 -5.94 6.52
N LYS A 74 9.69 -5.91 6.99
CA LYS A 74 10.08 -6.34 8.34
C LYS A 74 11.16 -5.41 8.88
N LEU A 75 10.98 -5.00 10.11
CA LEU A 75 12.03 -4.38 10.91
C LEU A 75 12.20 -5.24 12.16
N HIS A 76 13.34 -5.90 12.26
CA HIS A 76 13.65 -6.70 13.44
C HIS A 76 14.22 -5.79 14.51
N ILE A 77 13.55 -5.76 15.66
CA ILE A 77 14.02 -5.05 16.86
C ILE A 77 14.21 -6.11 17.93
N ASP A 78 15.35 -6.10 18.59
CA ASP A 78 15.64 -7.01 19.69
C ASP A 78 14.63 -6.74 20.83
N GLU A 79 13.91 -7.77 21.26
CA GLU A 79 12.89 -7.69 22.29
C GLU A 79 13.45 -7.24 23.65
N THR A 80 14.76 -7.44 23.86
CA THR A 80 15.46 -6.99 25.07
C THR A 80 15.79 -5.50 25.07
N LEU A 81 15.64 -4.81 23.92
CA LEU A 81 15.92 -3.39 23.82
C LEU A 81 14.78 -2.55 24.46
N PRO A 82 15.01 -1.88 25.58
CA PRO A 82 13.99 -1.08 26.24
C PRO A 82 13.82 0.27 25.53
N ILE A 83 13.09 0.28 24.43
CA ILE A 83 12.85 1.47 23.63
C ILE A 83 11.36 1.77 23.52
N THR A 84 10.97 2.99 23.87
CA THR A 84 9.60 3.47 23.69
C THR A 84 9.35 3.91 22.26
N VAL A 85 8.08 3.99 21.87
CA VAL A 85 7.66 4.49 20.55
C VAL A 85 8.20 5.91 20.31
N SER A 86 8.06 6.83 21.24
CA SER A 86 8.57 8.20 21.09
C SER A 86 10.08 8.23 20.86
N ARG A 87 10.85 7.41 21.61
CA ARG A 87 12.30 7.31 21.40
C ARG A 87 12.65 6.72 20.04
N PHE A 88 11.92 5.71 19.59
CA PHE A 88 12.10 5.11 18.28
C PHE A 88 11.82 6.11 17.15
N LEU A 89 10.77 6.92 17.28
CA LEU A 89 10.42 7.93 16.29
C LEU A 89 11.47 9.05 16.23
N ASN A 90 12.15 9.33 17.34
CA ASN A 90 13.18 10.38 17.44
C ASN A 90 14.63 9.82 17.35
N LEU A 91 14.86 8.63 16.82
CA LEU A 91 16.20 8.02 16.74
C LEU A 91 17.22 8.86 15.96
N GLN A 92 16.78 9.62 14.96
CA GLN A 92 17.63 10.48 14.16
C GLN A 92 17.86 11.87 14.82
N GLY A 93 17.14 12.16 15.90
CA GLY A 93 17.15 13.45 16.55
C GLY A 93 16.36 14.52 15.81
N GLY A 94 16.09 15.65 16.51
CA GLY A 94 15.44 16.83 15.91
C GLY A 94 13.92 16.73 15.72
N VAL A 95 13.27 15.64 16.15
CA VAL A 95 11.82 15.47 16.07
C VAL A 95 11.20 16.02 17.37
N THR A 96 10.25 16.94 17.25
CA THR A 96 9.55 17.50 18.42
C THR A 96 8.45 16.55 18.92
N SER A 97 7.99 16.73 20.16
CA SER A 97 6.83 15.98 20.68
C SER A 97 5.55 16.24 19.87
N ILE A 98 5.40 17.44 19.32
CA ILE A 98 4.27 17.80 18.46
C ILE A 98 4.32 17.01 17.14
N ASP A 99 5.51 16.86 16.53
CA ASP A 99 5.66 16.07 15.31
C ASP A 99 5.37 14.57 15.57
N ILE A 100 5.78 14.06 16.74
CA ILE A 100 5.51 12.68 17.16
C ILE A 100 4.02 12.45 17.33
N ASP A 101 3.35 13.32 18.12
CA ASP A 101 1.89 13.23 18.34
C ASP A 101 1.12 13.29 17.01
N HIS A 102 1.47 14.24 16.15
CA HIS A 102 0.86 14.37 14.82
C HIS A 102 1.07 13.12 13.95
N ALA A 103 2.29 12.58 13.91
CA ALA A 103 2.58 11.38 13.12
C ALA A 103 1.85 10.13 13.65
N LEU A 104 1.77 9.95 14.97
CA LEU A 104 1.02 8.87 15.61
C LEU A 104 -0.48 9.01 15.37
N THR A 105 -1.02 10.23 15.43
CA THR A 105 -2.42 10.52 15.11
C THR A 105 -2.70 10.19 13.65
N GLN A 106 -1.85 10.62 12.72
CA GLN A 106 -1.98 10.28 11.30
C GLN A 106 -1.87 8.77 11.02
N ALA A 107 -1.11 8.03 11.82
CA ALA A 107 -1.01 6.58 11.72
C ALA A 107 -2.13 5.83 12.46
N GLY A 108 -3.01 6.55 13.19
CA GLY A 108 -4.16 6.01 13.91
C GLY A 108 -3.80 5.27 15.21
N VAL A 109 -2.72 5.71 15.90
CA VAL A 109 -2.22 5.15 17.17
C VAL A 109 -1.67 6.22 18.12
N PRO A 110 -2.40 7.31 18.38
CA PRO A 110 -1.91 8.41 19.23
C PRO A 110 -1.59 7.99 20.67
N GLU A 111 -2.26 6.94 21.17
CA GLU A 111 -2.10 6.42 22.53
C GLU A 111 -0.77 5.68 22.75
N LEU A 112 -0.03 5.32 21.69
CA LEU A 112 1.14 4.46 21.80
C LEU A 112 2.45 5.20 22.07
N GLU A 113 2.47 6.51 22.19
CA GLU A 113 3.70 7.32 22.33
C GLU A 113 4.66 6.78 23.40
N LYS A 114 4.11 6.39 24.58
CA LYS A 114 4.89 5.93 25.74
C LYS A 114 5.04 4.39 25.80
N ALA A 115 4.39 3.66 24.89
CA ALA A 115 4.45 2.20 24.87
C ALA A 115 5.85 1.69 24.53
N GLN A 116 6.22 0.53 25.07
CA GLN A 116 7.45 -0.17 24.66
C GLN A 116 7.23 -0.85 23.32
N LEU A 117 8.20 -0.77 22.41
CA LEU A 117 8.08 -1.41 21.09
C LEU A 117 7.90 -2.92 21.17
N SER A 118 8.55 -3.58 22.15
CA SER A 118 8.44 -5.02 22.38
C SER A 118 7.06 -5.49 22.84
N GLN A 119 6.18 -4.57 23.29
CA GLN A 119 4.83 -4.87 23.76
C GLN A 119 3.76 -4.64 22.70
N LEU A 120 4.13 -4.12 21.53
CA LEU A 120 3.17 -3.79 20.47
C LEU A 120 2.70 -5.06 19.75
N SER A 121 1.41 -5.12 19.43
CA SER A 121 0.92 -6.08 18.45
C SER A 121 1.52 -5.80 17.06
N GLY A 122 1.52 -6.81 16.16
CA GLY A 122 2.03 -6.62 14.81
C GLY A 122 1.37 -5.43 14.07
N GLY A 123 0.06 -5.25 14.23
CA GLY A 123 -0.67 -4.12 13.64
C GLY A 123 -0.30 -2.78 14.25
N GLN A 124 -0.13 -2.70 15.57
CA GLN A 124 0.35 -1.50 16.24
C GLN A 124 1.76 -1.14 15.79
N PHE A 125 2.64 -2.14 15.68
CA PHE A 125 3.99 -1.93 15.22
C PHE A 125 4.05 -1.41 13.77
N GLN A 126 3.25 -1.97 12.85
CA GLN A 126 3.14 -1.46 11.47
C GLN A 126 2.66 -0.01 11.41
N ARG A 127 1.69 0.37 12.26
CA ARG A 127 1.25 1.77 12.37
C ARG A 127 2.33 2.69 12.94
N VAL A 128 3.14 2.22 13.88
CA VAL A 128 4.31 2.97 14.38
C VAL A 128 5.37 3.13 13.30
N LEU A 129 5.60 2.12 12.44
CA LEU A 129 6.48 2.25 11.27
C LEU A 129 5.94 3.26 10.26
N LEU A 130 4.61 3.28 10.06
CA LEU A 130 3.94 4.30 9.25
C LEU A 130 4.13 5.69 9.85
N ALA A 131 3.90 5.88 11.16
CA ALA A 131 4.15 7.15 11.84
C ALA A 131 5.59 7.64 11.62
N ARG A 132 6.58 6.74 11.74
CA ARG A 132 7.99 7.05 11.48
C ARG A 132 8.21 7.55 10.06
N ALA A 133 7.59 6.92 9.07
CA ALA A 133 7.70 7.34 7.68
C ALA A 133 7.05 8.71 7.42
N LEU A 134 5.98 9.05 8.17
CA LEU A 134 5.23 10.30 8.04
C LEU A 134 5.91 11.51 8.72
N ILE A 135 6.80 11.30 9.69
CA ILE A 135 7.51 12.40 10.40
C ILE A 135 8.21 13.35 9.43
N ALA A 136 8.82 12.82 8.37
CA ALA A 136 9.52 13.62 7.38
C ALA A 136 8.57 14.42 6.46
N LYS A 137 7.24 14.30 6.63
CA LYS A 137 6.21 14.87 5.75
C LYS A 137 6.53 14.53 4.28
N PRO A 138 6.48 13.22 3.90
CA PRO A 138 6.92 12.76 2.60
C PRO A 138 5.99 13.21 1.49
N ASP A 139 6.56 13.44 0.30
CA ASP A 139 5.83 13.63 -0.96
C ASP A 139 5.45 12.26 -1.56
N LEU A 140 6.24 11.22 -1.26
CA LEU A 140 6.04 9.83 -1.68
C LEU A 140 6.22 8.87 -0.50
N LEU A 141 5.20 8.06 -0.23
CA LEU A 141 5.23 6.98 0.76
C LEU A 141 5.41 5.64 0.05
N LEU A 142 6.46 4.90 0.43
CA LEU A 142 6.74 3.55 -0.07
C LEU A 142 6.40 2.52 1.00
N LEU A 143 5.55 1.53 0.66
CA LEU A 143 5.10 0.47 1.55
C LEU A 143 5.50 -0.89 0.98
N ASP A 144 6.42 -1.58 1.64
CA ASP A 144 6.90 -2.90 1.22
C ASP A 144 6.16 -3.98 2.02
N GLU A 145 5.04 -4.50 1.48
CA GLU A 145 4.21 -5.54 2.10
C GLU A 145 3.83 -5.22 3.57
N ALA A 146 3.50 -3.97 3.84
CA ALA A 146 3.29 -3.43 5.19
C ALA A 146 2.13 -4.08 5.97
N THR A 147 1.28 -4.88 5.33
CA THR A 147 0.18 -5.62 5.97
C THR A 147 0.52 -7.08 6.24
N GLN A 148 1.72 -7.52 5.92
CA GLN A 148 2.11 -8.92 6.11
C GLN A 148 2.03 -9.30 7.60
N GLY A 149 1.25 -10.35 7.89
CA GLY A 149 1.05 -10.84 9.26
C GLY A 149 -0.08 -10.15 10.02
N LEU A 150 -0.80 -9.23 9.39
CA LEU A 150 -2.06 -8.71 9.92
C LEU A 150 -3.22 -9.65 9.53
N ASP A 151 -4.25 -9.69 10.37
CA ASP A 151 -5.50 -10.31 9.97
C ASP A 151 -6.24 -9.46 8.93
N GLN A 152 -7.28 -10.00 8.33
CA GLN A 152 -8.02 -9.32 7.26
C GLN A 152 -8.60 -7.96 7.70
N ARG A 153 -9.07 -7.85 8.96
CA ARG A 153 -9.61 -6.59 9.49
C ARG A 153 -8.49 -5.57 9.72
N GLY A 154 -7.37 -6.01 10.26
CA GLY A 154 -6.18 -5.18 10.47
C GLY A 154 -5.63 -4.63 9.16
N SER A 155 -5.52 -5.48 8.12
CA SER A 155 -5.12 -5.09 6.79
C SER A 155 -6.07 -4.03 6.19
N ALA A 156 -7.38 -4.29 6.20
CA ALA A 156 -8.36 -3.35 5.68
C ALA A 156 -8.29 -1.99 6.40
N SER A 157 -8.21 -2.00 7.73
CA SER A 157 -8.07 -0.78 8.54
C SER A 157 -6.76 -0.04 8.26
N PHE A 158 -5.65 -0.75 7.99
CA PHE A 158 -4.38 -0.14 7.63
C PHE A 158 -4.45 0.58 6.28
N TYR A 159 -5.09 -0.04 5.28
CA TYR A 159 -5.25 0.59 3.96
C TYR A 159 -6.19 1.80 3.99
N GLN A 160 -7.28 1.75 4.76
CA GLN A 160 -8.12 2.94 5.00
C GLN A 160 -7.30 4.09 5.61
N GLN A 161 -6.36 3.76 6.51
CA GLN A 161 -5.47 4.76 7.08
C GLN A 161 -4.54 5.36 6.02
N ILE A 162 -3.98 4.54 5.12
CA ILE A 162 -3.15 5.02 4.00
C ILE A 162 -3.95 5.97 3.09
N GLU A 163 -5.18 5.62 2.76
CA GLU A 163 -6.07 6.48 1.97
C GLU A 163 -6.36 7.81 2.69
N THR A 164 -6.60 7.76 4.00
CA THR A 164 -6.77 8.96 4.85
C THR A 164 -5.51 9.83 4.85
N VAL A 165 -4.33 9.23 4.98
CA VAL A 165 -3.05 9.94 4.90
C VAL A 165 -2.90 10.63 3.55
N ARG A 166 -3.12 9.91 2.44
CA ARG A 166 -3.06 10.47 1.08
C ARG A 166 -4.02 11.64 0.91
N ASN A 167 -5.26 11.50 1.37
CA ASN A 167 -6.28 12.56 1.24
C ASN A 167 -5.94 13.81 2.06
N ASN A 168 -5.34 13.64 3.24
CA ASN A 168 -4.99 14.75 4.13
C ASN A 168 -3.69 15.46 3.76
N THR A 169 -2.73 14.73 3.18
CA THR A 169 -1.38 15.26 2.91
C THR A 169 -1.10 15.50 1.44
N GLY A 170 -1.86 14.87 0.54
CA GLY A 170 -1.59 14.88 -0.91
C GLY A 170 -0.38 14.03 -1.30
N CYS A 171 0.23 13.25 -0.38
CA CYS A 171 1.38 12.43 -0.71
C CYS A 171 0.98 11.29 -1.67
N ALA A 172 1.86 10.98 -2.62
CA ALA A 172 1.71 9.79 -3.44
C ALA A 172 2.06 8.54 -2.62
N VAL A 173 1.50 7.40 -3.01
CA VAL A 173 1.78 6.11 -2.36
C VAL A 173 2.17 5.08 -3.41
N LEU A 174 3.31 4.43 -3.22
CA LEU A 174 3.69 3.24 -3.96
C LEU A 174 3.74 2.06 -2.98
N MET A 175 2.86 1.07 -3.17
CA MET A 175 2.80 -0.07 -2.27
C MET A 175 3.00 -1.39 -2.99
N ILE A 176 3.59 -2.36 -2.28
CA ILE A 176 3.58 -3.76 -2.66
C ILE A 176 2.50 -4.45 -1.83
N SER A 177 1.59 -5.17 -2.48
CA SER A 177 0.55 -5.94 -1.81
C SER A 177 0.28 -7.27 -2.53
N HIS A 178 -0.09 -8.28 -1.75
CA HIS A 178 -0.61 -9.56 -2.23
C HIS A 178 -2.13 -9.66 -2.07
N GLU A 179 -2.74 -8.71 -1.39
CA GLU A 179 -4.17 -8.70 -1.06
C GLU A 179 -4.99 -8.04 -2.16
N LEU A 180 -5.42 -8.83 -3.13
CA LEU A 180 -6.10 -8.38 -4.33
C LEU A 180 -7.35 -7.53 -4.09
N HIS A 181 -8.20 -7.93 -3.12
CA HIS A 181 -9.42 -7.21 -2.80
C HIS A 181 -9.12 -5.79 -2.31
N VAL A 182 -8.02 -5.61 -1.62
CA VAL A 182 -7.57 -4.29 -1.14
C VAL A 182 -6.98 -3.47 -2.28
N VAL A 183 -6.13 -4.11 -3.10
CA VAL A 183 -5.55 -3.48 -4.29
C VAL A 183 -6.65 -2.92 -5.19
N MET A 184 -7.75 -3.69 -5.35
CA MET A 184 -8.89 -3.31 -6.20
C MET A 184 -9.67 -2.11 -5.67
N SER A 185 -9.71 -1.89 -4.34
CA SER A 185 -10.50 -0.80 -3.73
C SER A 185 -9.70 0.46 -3.45
N ALA A 186 -8.39 0.35 -3.17
CA ALA A 186 -7.57 1.44 -2.67
C ALA A 186 -6.60 2.02 -3.70
N SER A 187 -6.44 1.41 -4.89
CA SER A 187 -5.43 1.81 -5.86
C SER A 187 -6.01 2.60 -7.02
N ASP A 188 -5.35 3.68 -7.41
CA ASP A 188 -5.65 4.40 -8.66
C ASP A 188 -5.08 3.60 -9.85
N ARG A 189 -3.91 2.97 -9.67
CA ARG A 189 -3.23 2.18 -10.69
C ARG A 189 -2.55 0.96 -10.10
N VAL A 190 -2.58 -0.15 -10.86
CA VAL A 190 -1.92 -1.42 -10.53
C VAL A 190 -0.88 -1.76 -11.58
N ILE A 191 0.25 -2.27 -11.15
CA ILE A 191 1.36 -2.73 -12.00
C ILE A 191 1.64 -4.19 -11.66
N CYS A 192 1.49 -5.08 -12.64
CA CYS A 192 1.89 -6.49 -12.51
C CYS A 192 3.36 -6.65 -12.86
N LEU A 193 4.14 -7.10 -11.90
CA LEU A 193 5.58 -7.29 -12.03
C LEU A 193 5.94 -8.79 -11.94
N ASN A 194 6.64 -9.26 -12.97
CA ASN A 194 7.31 -10.57 -12.98
C ASN A 194 8.65 -10.43 -13.68
N HIS A 195 9.65 -9.87 -12.98
CA HIS A 195 10.94 -9.40 -13.49
C HIS A 195 10.81 -8.26 -14.52
N HIS A 196 9.72 -8.13 -15.21
CA HIS A 196 9.33 -7.04 -16.10
C HIS A 196 7.87 -6.67 -15.83
N ILE A 197 7.40 -5.56 -16.36
CA ILE A 197 5.97 -5.18 -16.26
C ILE A 197 5.20 -6.03 -17.27
N CYS A 198 4.35 -6.93 -16.77
CA CYS A 198 3.50 -7.79 -17.60
C CYS A 198 2.22 -7.06 -18.05
N CYS A 199 1.60 -6.30 -17.16
CA CYS A 199 0.45 -5.45 -17.43
C CYS A 199 0.38 -4.31 -16.43
N GLN A 200 -0.31 -3.23 -16.78
CA GLN A 200 -0.58 -2.11 -15.90
C GLN A 200 -1.86 -1.38 -16.33
N GLY A 201 -2.51 -0.73 -15.39
CA GLY A 201 -3.72 0.04 -15.64
C GLY A 201 -4.54 0.26 -14.38
N THR A 202 -5.79 0.67 -14.53
CA THR A 202 -6.72 0.68 -13.40
C THR A 202 -6.93 -0.73 -12.86
N PRO A 203 -7.33 -0.89 -11.57
CA PRO A 203 -7.59 -2.21 -10.99
C PRO A 203 -8.48 -3.11 -11.88
N ALA A 204 -9.57 -2.56 -12.44
CA ALA A 204 -10.49 -3.30 -13.29
C ALA A 204 -9.83 -3.80 -14.60
N VAL A 205 -8.98 -2.97 -15.24
CA VAL A 205 -8.24 -3.34 -16.44
C VAL A 205 -7.27 -4.46 -16.15
N VAL A 206 -6.49 -4.35 -15.07
CA VAL A 206 -5.50 -5.36 -14.69
C VAL A 206 -6.18 -6.68 -14.31
N ALA A 207 -7.28 -6.66 -13.55
CA ALA A 207 -8.00 -7.87 -13.15
C ALA A 207 -8.54 -8.67 -14.37
N SER A 208 -8.84 -7.99 -15.48
CA SER A 208 -9.29 -8.61 -16.72
C SER A 208 -8.16 -9.09 -17.64
N ALA A 209 -6.91 -8.65 -17.39
CA ALA A 209 -5.77 -8.93 -18.24
C ALA A 209 -5.39 -10.42 -18.22
N PRO A 210 -5.15 -11.06 -19.40
CA PRO A 210 -4.71 -12.46 -19.48
C PRO A 210 -3.42 -12.74 -18.72
N GLU A 211 -2.46 -11.81 -18.76
CA GLU A 211 -1.17 -11.89 -18.08
C GLU A 211 -1.34 -11.97 -16.58
N TYR A 212 -2.26 -11.17 -16.03
CA TYR A 212 -2.61 -11.20 -14.63
C TYR A 212 -3.23 -12.54 -14.22
N ARG A 213 -4.16 -13.06 -15.03
CA ARG A 213 -4.78 -14.38 -14.81
C ARG A 213 -3.77 -15.51 -14.90
N ALA A 214 -2.80 -15.42 -15.81
CA ALA A 214 -1.72 -16.40 -15.92
C ALA A 214 -0.83 -16.43 -14.66
N LEU A 215 -0.58 -15.29 -14.05
CA LEU A 215 0.25 -15.20 -12.82
C LEU A 215 -0.48 -15.66 -11.56
N PHE A 216 -1.80 -15.41 -11.45
CA PHE A 216 -2.56 -15.59 -10.23
C PHE A 216 -3.74 -16.57 -10.35
N GLY A 217 -4.18 -16.92 -11.56
CA GLY A 217 -5.42 -17.66 -11.81
C GLY A 217 -5.35 -19.17 -11.56
N SER A 218 -4.18 -19.79 -11.50
CA SER A 218 -4.05 -21.25 -11.34
C SER A 218 -4.15 -21.73 -9.88
N GLY A 219 -4.21 -20.84 -8.90
CA GLY A 219 -4.20 -21.17 -7.46
C GLY A 219 -5.44 -20.78 -6.67
N THR A 220 -6.34 -19.94 -7.21
CA THR A 220 -7.45 -19.36 -6.44
C THR A 220 -8.82 -19.94 -6.78
N GLY A 221 -8.89 -21.04 -7.57
CA GLY A 221 -10.16 -21.76 -7.81
C GLY A 221 -11.35 -20.89 -8.21
N GLY A 222 -11.13 -19.80 -9.00
CA GLY A 222 -12.22 -18.92 -9.43
C GLY A 222 -12.68 -17.90 -8.40
N ALA A 223 -12.00 -17.72 -7.26
CA ALA A 223 -12.35 -16.75 -6.21
C ALA A 223 -12.17 -15.26 -6.62
N LEU A 224 -11.84 -14.99 -7.87
CA LEU A 224 -11.92 -13.68 -8.52
C LEU A 224 -13.30 -13.42 -9.14
N ALA A 225 -14.36 -13.98 -8.55
CA ALA A 225 -15.70 -13.50 -8.85
C ALA A 225 -15.80 -12.06 -8.29
N LEU A 226 -15.78 -11.12 -9.20
CA LEU A 226 -16.03 -9.70 -9.00
C LEU A 226 -17.18 -9.50 -8.02
N TYR A 227 -16.88 -9.06 -6.81
CA TYR A 227 -17.90 -8.49 -5.94
C TYR A 227 -18.22 -7.11 -6.50
N ARG A 228 -19.07 -7.07 -7.53
CA ARG A 228 -19.71 -5.83 -7.97
C ARG A 228 -20.76 -5.49 -6.92
N HIS A 229 -20.48 -4.54 -6.06
CA HIS A 229 -21.52 -3.79 -5.39
C HIS A 229 -22.15 -2.86 -6.45
N GLU A 230 -23.19 -3.35 -7.12
CA GLU A 230 -24.15 -2.48 -7.78
C GLU A 230 -25.02 -1.89 -6.67
N HIS A 231 -24.80 -0.62 -6.37
CA HIS A 231 -25.77 0.18 -5.63
C HIS A 231 -26.90 0.54 -6.58
N ASP A 232 -27.87 -0.38 -6.70
CA ASP A 232 -29.14 -0.10 -7.37
C ASP A 232 -30.06 0.59 -6.36
N HIS A 233 -30.15 1.91 -6.45
CA HIS A 233 -31.16 2.70 -5.78
C HIS A 233 -32.42 2.78 -6.66
N GLY A 234 -33.12 1.64 -6.79
CA GLY A 234 -34.46 1.59 -7.34
C GLY A 234 -35.46 1.91 -6.25
N HIS A 235 -35.95 3.14 -6.19
CA HIS A 235 -37.16 3.50 -5.48
C HIS A 235 -38.36 3.16 -6.37
N ASP A 236 -38.93 1.97 -6.22
CA ASP A 236 -40.26 1.68 -6.71
C ASP A 236 -41.23 1.83 -5.56
N HIS A 237 -42.04 2.89 -5.65
CA HIS A 237 -43.26 3.08 -4.88
C HIS A 237 -44.37 2.29 -5.60
N ASP A 238 -44.71 1.13 -5.08
CA ASP A 238 -45.97 0.46 -5.44
C ASP A 238 -46.99 0.70 -4.33
N ASP A 239 -47.97 1.56 -4.69
CA ASP A 239 -49.24 1.75 -3.96
C ASP A 239 -50.08 0.48 -4.07
N HIS A 240 -50.20 -0.28 -3.02
CA HIS A 240 -51.23 -1.31 -2.90
C HIS A 240 -52.42 -0.80 -2.10
N HIS A 241 -53.51 -0.47 -2.84
CA HIS A 241 -54.86 -0.34 -2.33
C HIS A 241 -55.34 -1.68 -1.72
N HIS A 242 -55.65 -1.69 -0.44
CA HIS A 242 -56.41 -2.78 0.19
C HIS A 242 -57.89 -2.49 0.11
N GLU A 243 -58.62 -3.22 -0.72
CA GLU A 243 -60.05 -3.35 -0.68
C GLU A 243 -60.48 -4.27 0.48
N HIS A 244 -61.28 -3.71 1.39
CA HIS A 244 -61.98 -4.47 2.42
C HIS A 244 -63.22 -5.11 1.84
N THR A 245 -63.26 -6.44 1.74
CA THR A 245 -64.53 -7.19 1.53
C THR A 245 -64.92 -7.82 2.85
N LYS A 246 -66.05 -7.32 3.39
CA LYS A 246 -66.78 -7.95 4.48
C LYS A 246 -67.59 -9.16 3.94
N VAL A 247 -67.44 -10.32 4.55
CA VAL A 247 -68.46 -11.39 4.48
C VAL A 247 -68.72 -11.87 5.88
N ALA A 248 -70.02 -11.76 6.19
CA ALA A 248 -70.62 -12.28 7.41
C ALA A 248 -70.97 -13.77 7.22
N LYS A 249 -70.68 -14.59 8.21
CA LYS A 249 -71.62 -15.52 8.92
C LYS A 249 -70.88 -16.22 10.04
#